data_9ccabf0ce63af1316828869d3150695a
#
_entry.id   9ccabf0ce63af1316828869d3150695a
#
_cell.length_a   1.000
_cell.length_b   1.000
_cell.length_c   1.000
_cell.angle_alpha   90.00
_cell.angle_beta   90.00
_cell.angle_gamma   90.00
#
_symmetry.space_group_name_H-M   'P 1'
#
loop_
_entity.id
_entity.type
_entity.pdbx_description
1 polymer ?
#
loop_
_entity_poly.entity_id
_entity_poly.type
_entity_poly.pdbx_seq_one_letter_code
_entity_poly.pdbx_strand_id
1 'polypeptide(L)'
;MIKIFGFIKNEEESCVFKKVSGSVVVFLVLYVDDILLIGNDIPMLTTVKIWLSKEFSMKDLGEASFILGIKVYRDRPNRMLGLSQKMYIEEVLKRFSMENSKRGLIPFRHGIHLSKKMCPSTLQ
;
A
#
# COMPACT_ATOMS: atom_id res chain seq x y z
N MET A 1 -23.04 2.66 -2.06
CA MET A 1 -22.60 3.70 -2.99
C MET A 1 -21.53 3.22 -3.97
N ILE A 2 -20.38 2.68 -3.54
CA ILE A 2 -19.30 2.19 -4.45
C ILE A 2 -19.79 1.07 -5.41
N LYS A 3 -20.69 0.19 -4.94
CA LYS A 3 -21.32 -0.85 -5.78
C LYS A 3 -22.17 -0.28 -6.93
N ILE A 4 -22.70 0.94 -6.78
CA ILE A 4 -23.55 1.59 -7.81
C ILE A 4 -22.72 1.93 -9.06
N PHE A 5 -21.44 2.23 -8.92
CA PHE A 5 -20.53 2.51 -10.04
C PHE A 5 -19.99 1.23 -10.72
N GLY A 6 -20.50 0.05 -10.33
CA GLY A 6 -20.12 -1.24 -10.90
C GLY A 6 -18.87 -1.86 -10.29
N PHE A 7 -18.47 -1.41 -9.09
CA PHE A 7 -17.42 -2.07 -8.32
C PHE A 7 -17.96 -3.26 -7.54
N ILE A 8 -17.21 -4.34 -7.53
CA ILE A 8 -17.44 -5.55 -6.74
C ILE A 8 -16.45 -5.54 -5.57
N LYS A 9 -16.97 -5.72 -4.36
CA LYS A 9 -16.14 -5.83 -3.15
C LYS A 9 -15.37 -7.15 -3.16
N ASN A 10 -14.10 -7.11 -2.75
CA ASN A 10 -13.32 -8.32 -2.51
C ASN A 10 -13.86 -9.04 -1.26
N GLU A 11 -13.93 -10.36 -1.29
CA GLU A 11 -14.44 -11.18 -0.19
C GLU A 11 -13.42 -11.31 0.95
N GLU A 12 -12.14 -11.42 0.61
CA GLU A 12 -11.06 -11.57 1.58
C GLU A 12 -10.63 -10.22 2.18
N GLU A 13 -10.58 -9.16 1.35
CA GLU A 13 -10.13 -7.82 1.75
C GLU A 13 -11.27 -6.80 1.65
N SER A 14 -11.86 -6.49 2.77
CA SER A 14 -13.07 -5.66 2.84
C SER A 14 -12.90 -4.22 2.34
N CYS A 15 -11.67 -3.72 2.32
CA CYS A 15 -11.31 -2.38 1.85
C CYS A 15 -10.96 -2.32 0.35
N VAL A 16 -10.93 -3.47 -0.34
CA VAL A 16 -10.58 -3.57 -1.75
C VAL A 16 -11.82 -3.79 -2.60
N PHE A 17 -11.96 -3.00 -3.63
CA PHE A 17 -13.02 -3.11 -4.63
C PHE A 17 -12.40 -3.23 -6.01
N LYS A 18 -13.02 -4.04 -6.87
CA LYS A 18 -12.56 -4.30 -8.23
C LYS A 18 -13.67 -4.02 -9.23
N LYS A 19 -13.33 -3.38 -10.32
CA LYS A 19 -14.18 -3.22 -11.51
C LYS A 19 -13.47 -3.77 -12.73
N VAL A 20 -14.16 -4.60 -13.50
CA VAL A 20 -13.65 -5.19 -14.75
C VAL A 20 -14.62 -4.89 -15.87
N SER A 21 -14.09 -4.43 -17.01
CA SER A 21 -14.86 -4.20 -18.23
C SER A 21 -13.99 -4.60 -19.43
N GLY A 22 -14.23 -5.78 -19.97
CA GLY A 22 -13.35 -6.38 -20.98
C GLY A 22 -11.93 -6.57 -20.45
N SER A 23 -10.95 -5.94 -21.10
CA SER A 23 -9.53 -5.94 -20.69
C SER A 23 -9.18 -4.85 -19.67
N VAL A 24 -10.12 -3.95 -19.38
CA VAL A 24 -9.92 -2.84 -18.43
C VAL A 24 -10.19 -3.32 -17.01
N VAL A 25 -9.24 -3.09 -16.13
CA VAL A 25 -9.33 -3.44 -14.71
C VAL A 25 -9.01 -2.22 -13.87
N VAL A 26 -9.86 -1.93 -12.89
CA VAL A 26 -9.62 -0.89 -11.89
C VAL A 26 -9.82 -1.48 -10.50
N PHE A 27 -8.84 -1.28 -9.63
CA PHE A 27 -8.94 -1.52 -8.20
C PHE A 27 -9.12 -0.18 -7.49
N LEU A 28 -10.00 -0.17 -6.51
CA LEU A 28 -10.21 0.93 -5.59
C LEU A 28 -9.96 0.38 -4.18
N VAL A 29 -8.98 0.95 -3.51
CA VAL A 29 -8.58 0.57 -2.15
C VAL A 29 -8.91 1.72 -1.21
N LEU A 30 -9.72 1.43 -0.20
CA LEU A 30 -10.08 2.39 0.85
C LEU A 30 -9.13 2.26 2.02
N TYR A 31 -8.59 3.37 2.48
CA TYR A 31 -7.81 3.39 3.71
C TYR A 31 -8.09 4.68 4.50
N VAL A 32 -8.86 4.54 5.56
CA VAL A 32 -9.33 5.64 6.40
C VAL A 32 -9.95 6.76 5.54
N ASP A 33 -9.24 7.86 5.33
CA ASP A 33 -9.68 9.02 4.54
C ASP A 33 -9.12 9.03 3.11
N ASP A 34 -8.22 8.09 2.79
CA ASP A 34 -7.56 8.01 1.49
C ASP A 34 -8.19 6.95 0.58
N ILE A 35 -8.24 7.24 -0.72
CA ILE A 35 -8.60 6.28 -1.76
C ILE A 35 -7.44 6.13 -2.74
N LEU A 36 -6.95 4.90 -2.89
CA LEU A 36 -5.99 4.56 -3.93
C LEU A 36 -6.70 3.92 -5.12
N LEU A 37 -6.50 4.50 -6.30
CA LEU A 37 -6.97 3.93 -7.56
C LEU A 37 -5.79 3.32 -8.32
N ILE A 38 -5.94 2.06 -8.72
CA ILE A 38 -4.96 1.33 -9.51
C ILE A 38 -5.65 0.75 -10.73
N GLY A 39 -5.14 0.99 -11.91
CA GLY A 39 -5.75 0.46 -13.14
C GLY A 39 -4.80 0.49 -14.32
N ASN A 40 -5.20 -0.22 -15.37
CA ASN A 40 -4.45 -0.31 -16.62
C ASN A 40 -4.98 0.63 -17.72
N ASP A 41 -6.04 1.41 -17.43
CA ASP A 41 -6.67 2.31 -18.39
C ASP A 41 -6.85 3.71 -17.78
N ILE A 42 -6.19 4.73 -18.35
CA ILE A 42 -6.22 6.10 -17.84
C ILE A 42 -7.60 6.75 -18.01
N PRO A 43 -8.30 6.63 -19.14
CA PRO A 43 -9.66 7.15 -19.30
C PRO A 43 -10.62 6.63 -18.22
N MET A 44 -10.59 5.34 -17.94
CA MET A 44 -11.44 4.74 -16.89
C MET A 44 -11.07 5.27 -15.49
N LEU A 45 -9.77 5.40 -15.18
CA LEU A 45 -9.33 5.99 -13.92
C LEU A 45 -9.83 7.44 -13.77
N THR A 46 -9.75 8.24 -14.83
CA THR A 46 -10.25 9.62 -14.86
C THR A 46 -11.77 9.65 -14.61
N THR A 47 -12.51 8.77 -15.24
CA THR A 47 -13.97 8.67 -15.05
C THR A 47 -14.32 8.34 -13.59
N VAL A 48 -13.58 7.40 -12.98
CA VAL A 48 -13.77 7.05 -11.57
C VAL A 48 -13.42 8.22 -10.64
N LYS A 49 -12.33 8.96 -10.91
CA LYS A 49 -11.94 10.15 -10.14
C LYS A 49 -13.00 11.24 -10.19
N ILE A 50 -13.55 11.54 -11.38
CA ILE A 50 -14.61 12.53 -11.54
C ILE A 50 -15.85 12.11 -10.75
N TRP A 51 -16.22 10.83 -10.81
CA TRP A 51 -17.34 10.30 -10.05
C TRP A 51 -17.12 10.43 -8.54
N LEU A 52 -15.95 10.02 -8.03
CA LEU A 52 -15.60 10.14 -6.62
C LEU A 52 -15.63 11.60 -6.14
N SER A 53 -15.10 12.51 -6.91
CA SER A 53 -15.09 13.94 -6.57
C SER A 53 -16.50 14.56 -6.52
N LYS A 54 -17.44 14.04 -7.30
CA LYS A 54 -18.84 14.48 -7.27
C LYS A 54 -19.61 13.93 -6.06
N GLU A 55 -19.35 12.66 -5.70
CA GLU A 55 -20.09 11.96 -4.62
C GLU A 55 -19.54 12.27 -3.23
N PHE A 56 -18.24 12.54 -3.11
CA PHE A 56 -17.54 12.60 -1.83
C PHE A 56 -16.66 13.85 -1.77
N SER A 57 -16.90 14.97 -1.97
CA SER A 57 -16.06 16.19 -1.75
C SER A 57 -14.53 15.91 -1.63
N MET A 58 -14.01 15.03 -2.47
CA MET A 58 -12.61 14.57 -2.41
C MET A 58 -11.73 15.36 -3.36
N LYS A 59 -10.47 15.53 -2.99
CA LYS A 59 -9.45 16.15 -3.83
C LYS A 59 -8.61 15.06 -4.50
N ASP A 60 -8.40 15.18 -5.81
CA ASP A 60 -7.41 14.36 -6.52
C ASP A 60 -6.00 14.84 -6.19
N LEU A 61 -5.21 13.97 -5.58
CA LEU A 61 -3.82 14.23 -5.20
C LEU A 61 -2.83 13.87 -6.31
N GLY A 62 -3.32 13.41 -7.46
CA GLY A 62 -2.49 13.03 -8.60
C GLY A 62 -1.94 11.62 -8.51
N GLU A 63 -0.71 11.42 -8.99
CA GLU A 63 -0.04 10.13 -8.96
C GLU A 63 0.47 9.81 -7.55
N ALA A 64 0.18 8.60 -7.06
CA ALA A 64 0.57 8.19 -5.73
C ALA A 64 2.10 8.09 -5.62
N SER A 65 2.71 8.97 -4.83
CA SER A 65 4.14 8.95 -4.48
C SER A 65 4.39 8.42 -3.07
N PHE A 66 3.40 8.53 -2.20
CA PHE A 66 3.37 7.97 -0.86
C PHE A 66 2.01 7.38 -0.58
N ILE A 67 1.99 6.22 0.07
CA ILE A 67 0.79 5.62 0.62
C ILE A 67 1.14 4.88 1.91
N LEU A 68 0.39 5.13 2.99
CA LEU A 68 0.61 4.48 4.30
C LEU A 68 2.05 4.61 4.83
N GLY A 69 2.71 5.75 4.58
CA GLY A 69 4.11 5.94 4.95
C GLY A 69 5.12 5.21 4.06
N ILE A 70 4.65 4.48 3.05
CA ILE A 70 5.49 3.79 2.07
C ILE A 70 5.68 4.71 0.85
N LYS A 71 6.93 4.97 0.49
CA LYS A 71 7.26 5.68 -0.75
C LYS A 71 7.09 4.75 -1.94
N VAL A 72 6.33 5.21 -2.93
CA VAL A 72 6.13 4.51 -4.19
C VAL A 72 7.07 5.11 -5.24
N TYR A 73 7.92 4.28 -5.80
CA TYR A 73 8.81 4.62 -6.89
C TYR A 73 8.31 3.99 -8.17
N ARG A 74 8.09 4.78 -9.22
CA ARG A 74 7.55 4.26 -10.47
C ARG A 74 8.44 4.66 -11.65
N ASP A 75 8.95 3.67 -12.33
CA ASP A 75 9.67 3.80 -13.60
C ASP A 75 8.85 3.14 -14.72
N ARG A 76 8.06 3.95 -15.42
CA ARG A 76 7.15 3.45 -16.45
C ARG A 76 7.88 2.89 -17.68
N PRO A 77 8.95 3.54 -18.20
CA PRO A 77 9.75 3.01 -19.31
C PRO A 77 10.29 1.60 -19.03
N ASN A 78 10.83 1.38 -17.84
CA ASN A 78 11.40 0.10 -17.43
C ASN A 78 10.37 -0.85 -16.79
N ARG A 79 9.10 -0.45 -16.71
CA ARG A 79 7.99 -1.21 -16.08
C ARG A 79 8.31 -1.62 -14.63
N MET A 80 9.04 -0.79 -13.91
CA MET A 80 9.42 -1.05 -12.52
C MET A 80 8.54 -0.28 -11.54
N LEU A 81 8.21 -0.94 -10.45
CA LEU A 81 7.56 -0.35 -9.27
C LEU A 81 8.39 -0.72 -8.04
N GLY A 82 8.91 0.29 -7.36
CA GLY A 82 9.65 0.12 -6.11
C GLY A 82 8.86 0.67 -4.93
N LEU A 83 8.93 -0.02 -3.81
CA LEU A 83 8.37 0.42 -2.54
C LEU A 83 9.50 0.62 -1.53
N SER A 84 9.45 1.69 -0.75
CA SER A 84 10.47 2.01 0.23
C SER A 84 9.88 2.55 1.52
N GLN A 85 10.35 2.01 2.64
CA GLN A 85 10.04 2.49 3.99
C GLN A 85 11.16 3.36 4.57
N LYS A 86 12.01 3.94 3.73
CA LYS A 86 13.19 4.69 4.18
C LYS A 86 12.85 5.73 5.25
N MET A 87 11.82 6.52 5.05
CA MET A 87 11.42 7.56 6.02
C MET A 87 11.02 6.97 7.37
N TYR A 88 10.28 5.87 7.37
CA TYR A 88 9.91 5.17 8.61
C TYR A 88 11.14 4.62 9.34
N ILE A 89 12.08 4.02 8.60
CA ILE A 89 13.32 3.50 9.17
C ILE A 89 14.15 4.64 9.77
N GLU A 90 14.27 5.78 9.07
CA GLU A 90 14.99 6.96 9.57
C GLU A 90 14.35 7.50 10.85
N GLU A 91 13.02 7.54 10.92
CA GLU A 91 12.30 7.97 12.13
C GLU A 91 12.54 7.01 13.30
N VAL A 92 12.51 5.68 13.06
CA VAL A 92 12.83 4.69 14.08
C VAL A 92 14.27 4.85 14.58
N LEU A 93 15.23 4.98 13.67
CA LEU A 93 16.64 5.20 14.03
C LEU A 93 16.81 6.46 14.87
N LYS A 94 16.13 7.54 14.52
CA LYS A 94 16.13 8.79 15.27
C LYS A 94 15.57 8.60 16.69
N ARG A 95 14.45 7.91 16.82
CA ARG A 95 13.81 7.63 18.11
C ARG A 95 14.75 6.89 19.08
N PHE A 96 15.61 6.03 18.56
CA PHE A 96 16.55 5.26 19.35
C PHE A 96 17.97 5.85 19.34
N SER A 97 18.16 7.09 18.86
CA SER A 97 19.47 7.78 18.76
C SER A 97 20.50 6.97 17.98
N MET A 98 20.06 6.28 16.93
CA MET A 98 20.87 5.39 16.10
C MET A 98 21.11 5.94 14.68
N GLU A 99 20.87 7.22 14.43
CA GLU A 99 20.97 7.84 13.09
C GLU A 99 22.38 7.68 12.48
N ASN A 100 23.41 7.70 13.33
CA ASN A 100 24.81 7.55 12.93
C ASN A 100 25.34 6.13 13.14
N SER A 101 24.48 5.17 13.43
CA SER A 101 24.88 3.79 13.65
C SER A 101 25.32 3.14 12.35
N LYS A 102 26.37 2.31 12.42
CA LYS A 102 26.80 1.49 11.29
C LYS A 102 25.93 0.24 11.22
N ARG A 103 25.67 -0.22 9.98
CA ARG A 103 25.01 -1.50 9.77
C ARG A 103 25.82 -2.61 10.46
N GLY A 104 25.18 -3.32 11.36
CA GLY A 104 25.75 -4.49 12.05
C GLY A 104 24.93 -5.74 11.79
N LEU A 105 25.51 -6.88 12.10
CA LEU A 105 24.78 -8.14 12.14
C LEU A 105 24.04 -8.20 13.49
N ILE A 106 22.81 -8.74 13.48
CA ILE A 106 22.10 -9.06 14.72
C ILE A 106 22.91 -10.14 15.43
N PRO A 107 23.34 -9.92 16.68
CA PRO A 107 24.11 -10.91 17.41
C PRO A 107 23.22 -12.09 17.78
N PHE A 108 23.18 -13.10 16.93
CA PHE A 108 22.59 -14.38 17.29
C PHE A 108 23.61 -15.22 18.02
N ARG A 109 23.19 -15.87 19.11
CA ARG A 109 24.00 -16.88 19.78
C ARG A 109 24.29 -18.00 18.76
N HIS A 110 25.56 -18.38 18.65
CA HIS A 110 25.96 -19.46 17.74
C HIS A 110 25.16 -20.75 18.02
N GLY A 111 24.63 -21.38 16.97
CA GLY A 111 23.84 -22.63 17.10
C GLY A 111 22.36 -22.47 17.36
N ILE A 112 21.81 -21.23 17.42
CA ILE A 112 20.36 -21.05 17.49
C ILE A 112 19.77 -21.05 16.07
N HIS A 113 18.96 -22.07 15.80
CA HIS A 113 18.12 -22.13 14.60
C HIS A 113 16.69 -21.78 15.00
N LEU A 114 16.22 -20.59 14.57
CA LEU A 114 14.84 -20.16 14.83
C LEU A 114 13.86 -21.12 14.15
N SER A 115 12.89 -21.63 14.89
CA SER A 115 11.84 -22.50 14.38
C SER A 115 10.48 -22.10 14.95
N LYS A 116 9.40 -22.52 14.29
CA LYS A 116 8.03 -22.29 14.80
C LYS A 116 7.78 -22.83 16.21
N LYS A 117 8.56 -23.83 16.65
CA LYS A 117 8.48 -24.39 18.02
C LYS A 117 8.97 -23.43 19.11
N MET A 118 9.72 -22.39 18.72
CA MET A 118 10.23 -21.36 19.65
C MET A 118 9.26 -20.16 19.80
N CYS A 119 8.14 -20.18 19.06
CA CYS A 119 7.10 -19.18 19.24
C CYS A 119 6.35 -19.41 20.55
N PRO A 120 5.92 -18.35 21.25
CA PRO A 120 5.05 -18.47 22.41
C PRO A 120 3.78 -19.27 22.05
N SER A 121 3.47 -20.28 22.82
CA SER A 121 2.28 -21.13 22.63
C SER A 121 1.10 -20.72 23.51
N THR A 122 1.17 -19.56 24.14
CA THR A 122 0.07 -19.05 24.97
C THR A 122 -1.06 -18.54 24.10
N LEU A 123 -2.14 -19.30 24.07
CA LEU A 123 -3.47 -18.81 23.75
C LEU A 123 -3.86 -17.79 24.83
N GLN A 124 -4.00 -16.54 24.49
CA GLN A 124 -4.77 -15.58 25.28
C GLN A 124 -6.23 -15.68 24.93
#